data_d6e64bc635929523067e53f549b4edc7
#
_entry.id   d6e64bc635929523067e53f549b4edc7
#
_cell.length_a   1.000
_cell.length_b   1.000
_cell.length_c   1.000
_cell.angle_alpha   90.00
_cell.angle_beta   90.00
_cell.angle_gamma   90.00
#
_symmetry.space_group_name_H-M   'P 1'
#
loop_
_entity.id
_entity.type
_entity.pdbx_description
1 polymer ?
#
loop_
_entity_poly.entity_id
_entity_poly.type
_entity_poly.pdbx_seq_one_letter_code
_entity_poly.pdbx_strand_id
1 'polypeptide(L)'
;GYIDTEALTYEIGRTPGGVLSESFSGPFPYIDEVPELGSYVYTVVAMFDGKASVSVASNKVVAGGARELPYSESFDTESSLDLFTILSANGDNSTWKYESSKKMVQYWGGSDADEWLITPKLNLVVGKNYKLLFKTGLENAASEESYKDLSVTIGRAATAEAQSTRLFRDTIQSALMEEKEVVFSVSESGGYHIGFHCYGQTNWYAIFIDDLSVDETVVVPAVVS
;
A
#
# COMPACT_ATOMS: atom_id res chain seq x y z
N GLY A 1 -3.00 38.88 -38.00
CA GLY A 1 -2.01 37.82 -38.02
C GLY A 1 -2.63 36.61 -37.32
N TYR A 2 -2.79 35.50 -38.04
CA TYR A 2 -3.10 34.19 -37.49
C TYR A 2 -1.93 33.82 -36.58
N ILE A 3 -2.15 33.71 -35.29
CA ILE A 3 -1.22 33.04 -34.40
C ILE A 3 -1.45 31.57 -34.70
N ASP A 4 -0.50 30.94 -35.41
CA ASP A 4 -0.45 29.51 -35.55
C ASP A 4 -0.19 28.97 -34.12
N THR A 5 -1.23 28.50 -33.48
CA THR A 5 -1.09 27.86 -32.16
C THR A 5 -0.48 26.49 -32.43
N GLU A 6 0.85 26.41 -32.44
CA GLU A 6 1.51 25.12 -32.32
C GLU A 6 0.88 24.40 -31.13
N ALA A 7 0.44 23.18 -31.39
CA ALA A 7 -0.27 22.41 -30.39
C ALA A 7 0.67 22.10 -29.21
N LEU A 8 0.25 22.43 -28.02
CA LEU A 8 0.93 22.01 -26.78
C LEU A 8 0.93 20.47 -26.76
N THR A 9 2.11 19.90 -26.66
CA THR A 9 2.33 18.46 -26.55
C THR A 9 3.06 18.12 -25.26
N TYR A 10 3.08 16.84 -24.90
CA TYR A 10 3.72 16.37 -23.68
C TYR A 10 4.63 15.16 -24.01
N GLU A 11 5.86 15.22 -23.56
CA GLU A 11 6.68 14.03 -23.43
C GLU A 11 6.31 13.35 -22.12
N ILE A 12 6.04 12.04 -22.18
CA ILE A 12 5.66 11.23 -21.02
C ILE A 12 6.70 10.11 -20.88
N GLY A 13 7.33 10.06 -19.72
CA GLY A 13 8.30 9.04 -19.37
C GLY A 13 7.85 8.20 -18.17
N ARG A 14 8.47 7.04 -18.01
CA ARG A 14 8.28 6.13 -16.88
C ARG A 14 9.62 5.55 -16.45
N THR A 15 9.83 5.45 -15.16
CA THR A 15 11.01 4.78 -14.59
C THR A 15 10.54 3.67 -13.61
N PRO A 16 10.95 2.40 -13.83
CA PRO A 16 11.68 1.89 -15.00
C PRO A 16 10.83 1.89 -16.28
N GLY A 17 11.45 2.00 -17.45
CA GLY A 17 10.76 1.87 -18.75
C GLY A 17 11.17 2.86 -19.83
N GLY A 18 11.56 4.08 -19.49
CA GLY A 18 11.98 5.11 -20.45
C GLY A 18 10.84 5.98 -20.98
N VAL A 19 11.01 6.56 -22.16
CA VAL A 19 10.01 7.42 -22.80
C VAL A 19 8.85 6.57 -23.34
N LEU A 20 7.64 6.91 -22.95
CA LEU A 20 6.38 6.26 -23.35
C LEU A 20 5.74 6.98 -24.54
N SER A 21 5.85 8.31 -24.57
CA SER A 21 5.39 9.17 -25.67
C SER A 21 6.25 10.42 -25.76
N GLU A 22 6.71 10.74 -26.94
CA GLU A 22 7.51 11.96 -27.20
C GLU A 22 6.63 13.18 -27.50
N SER A 23 5.35 12.99 -27.88
CA SER A 23 4.47 14.07 -28.33
C SER A 23 3.00 13.73 -28.11
N PHE A 24 2.60 13.55 -26.85
CA PHE A 24 1.21 13.29 -26.49
C PHE A 24 0.40 14.59 -26.47
N SER A 25 -0.72 14.63 -27.19
CA SER A 25 -1.63 15.78 -27.25
C SER A 25 -3.06 15.47 -26.78
N GLY A 26 -3.30 14.25 -26.31
CA GLY A 26 -4.61 13.75 -25.86
C GLY A 26 -5.07 12.52 -26.64
N PRO A 27 -6.21 11.93 -26.30
CA PRO A 27 -7.16 12.35 -25.26
C PRO A 27 -6.60 12.17 -23.83
N PHE A 28 -7.08 13.00 -22.91
CA PHE A 28 -6.76 12.89 -21.50
C PHE A 28 -7.81 12.06 -20.74
N PRO A 29 -7.40 11.30 -19.69
CA PRO A 29 -6.04 11.13 -19.18
C PRO A 29 -5.18 10.23 -20.07
N TYR A 30 -3.85 10.35 -19.97
CA TYR A 30 -2.92 9.36 -20.52
C TYR A 30 -2.99 8.09 -19.67
N ILE A 31 -3.18 6.94 -20.31
CA ILE A 31 -3.26 5.63 -19.65
C ILE A 31 -2.07 4.78 -20.09
N ASP A 32 -1.35 4.26 -19.12
CA ASP A 32 -0.26 3.30 -19.32
C ASP A 32 -0.63 1.95 -18.68
N GLU A 33 -0.44 0.87 -19.41
CA GLU A 33 -0.65 -0.49 -18.95
C GLU A 33 0.69 -1.18 -18.70
N VAL A 34 0.98 -1.51 -17.45
CA VAL A 34 2.19 -2.22 -17.07
C VAL A 34 1.87 -3.68 -16.73
N PRO A 35 2.45 -4.66 -17.45
CA PRO A 35 2.15 -6.08 -17.24
C PRO A 35 2.82 -6.62 -15.96
N GLU A 36 3.98 -6.09 -15.61
CA GLU A 36 4.77 -6.58 -14.47
C GLU A 36 4.44 -5.79 -13.22
N LEU A 37 4.27 -6.50 -12.09
CA LEU A 37 4.14 -5.84 -10.80
C LEU A 37 5.44 -5.13 -10.47
N GLY A 38 5.34 -3.83 -10.25
CA GLY A 38 6.51 -2.99 -9.97
C GLY A 38 6.13 -1.63 -9.40
N SER A 39 7.16 -0.92 -9.02
CA SER A 39 7.07 0.45 -8.55
C SER A 39 7.54 1.39 -9.66
N TYR A 40 6.72 2.36 -10.01
CA TYR A 40 6.92 3.24 -11.15
C TYR A 40 6.83 4.70 -10.75
N VAL A 41 7.66 5.52 -11.39
CA VAL A 41 7.56 6.99 -11.34
C VAL A 41 7.36 7.50 -12.76
N TYR A 42 6.34 8.32 -12.95
CA TYR A 42 6.07 8.95 -14.25
C TYR A 42 6.64 10.36 -14.28
N THR A 43 7.10 10.76 -15.43
CA THR A 43 7.58 12.14 -15.69
C THR A 43 6.81 12.75 -16.85
N VAL A 44 6.53 14.04 -16.73
CA VAL A 44 5.87 14.82 -17.79
C VAL A 44 6.68 16.08 -18.07
N VAL A 45 6.91 16.33 -19.36
CA VAL A 45 7.52 17.58 -19.86
C VAL A 45 6.57 18.17 -20.90
N ALA A 46 6.13 19.40 -20.68
CA ALA A 46 5.34 20.13 -21.69
C ALA A 46 6.24 20.70 -22.77
N MET A 47 5.82 20.54 -24.02
CA MET A 47 6.52 21.03 -25.22
C MET A 47 5.64 22.05 -25.95
N PHE A 48 6.14 23.24 -26.14
CA PHE A 48 5.47 24.32 -26.87
C PHE A 48 6.49 25.14 -27.68
N ASP A 49 6.24 25.34 -28.95
CA ASP A 49 7.12 26.13 -29.86
C ASP A 49 8.60 25.67 -29.78
N GLY A 50 8.83 24.35 -29.81
CA GLY A 50 10.16 23.77 -29.71
C GLY A 50 10.86 23.95 -28.36
N LYS A 51 10.16 24.45 -27.34
CA LYS A 51 10.68 24.68 -25.99
C LYS A 51 10.08 23.67 -25.01
N ALA A 52 10.92 23.13 -24.14
CA ALA A 52 10.53 22.21 -23.08
C ALA A 52 10.35 22.94 -21.73
N SER A 53 9.34 22.53 -20.98
CA SER A 53 9.22 22.89 -19.56
C SER A 53 10.25 22.15 -18.71
N VAL A 54 10.33 22.48 -17.42
CA VAL A 54 10.93 21.57 -16.44
C VAL A 54 10.14 20.28 -16.38
N SER A 55 10.83 19.15 -16.15
CA SER A 55 10.21 17.87 -15.94
C SER A 55 9.48 17.85 -14.58
N VAL A 56 8.27 17.33 -14.55
CA VAL A 56 7.50 17.09 -13.33
C VAL A 56 7.36 15.58 -13.14
N ALA A 57 7.74 15.08 -11.96
CA ALA A 57 7.60 13.68 -11.60
C ALA A 57 6.34 13.44 -10.77
N SER A 58 5.70 12.29 -10.97
CA SER A 58 4.64 11.78 -10.10
C SER A 58 5.19 11.30 -8.76
N ASN A 59 4.30 11.04 -7.81
CA ASN A 59 4.60 10.16 -6.70
C ASN A 59 4.90 8.74 -7.22
N LYS A 60 5.53 7.91 -6.38
CA LYS A 60 5.72 6.49 -6.66
C LYS A 60 4.35 5.80 -6.79
N VAL A 61 4.16 5.05 -7.86
CA VAL A 61 2.93 4.28 -8.15
C VAL A 61 3.30 2.80 -8.19
N VAL A 62 2.59 1.98 -7.43
CA VAL A 62 2.70 0.52 -7.52
C VAL A 62 1.60 0.02 -8.45
N ALA A 63 1.99 -0.65 -9.53
CA ALA A 63 1.07 -1.12 -10.56
C ALA A 63 1.56 -2.42 -11.20
N GLY A 64 0.70 -3.05 -12.02
CA GLY A 64 0.99 -4.28 -12.74
C GLY A 64 0.22 -5.49 -12.23
N GLY A 65 0.75 -6.70 -12.49
CA GLY A 65 0.13 -7.98 -12.15
C GLY A 65 -0.09 -8.21 -10.66
N ALA A 66 -0.88 -9.22 -10.32
CA ALA A 66 -1.06 -9.65 -8.93
C ALA A 66 0.01 -10.67 -8.52
N ARG A 67 0.30 -10.72 -7.21
CA ARG A 67 1.10 -11.79 -6.61
C ARG A 67 0.25 -13.04 -6.45
N GLU A 68 0.82 -14.17 -6.82
CA GLU A 68 0.23 -15.47 -6.50
C GLU A 68 0.51 -15.85 -5.05
N LEU A 69 -0.31 -16.76 -4.50
CA LEU A 69 -0.12 -17.29 -3.17
C LEU A 69 0.72 -18.59 -3.20
N PRO A 70 1.47 -18.91 -2.15
CA PRO A 70 1.63 -18.15 -0.90
C PRO A 70 2.41 -16.85 -1.11
N TYR A 71 1.99 -15.79 -0.44
CA TYR A 71 2.69 -14.52 -0.38
C TYR A 71 3.25 -14.30 1.03
N SER A 72 4.49 -13.85 1.14
CA SER A 72 5.08 -13.48 2.42
C SER A 72 6.02 -12.28 2.29
N GLU A 73 6.13 -11.50 3.36
CA GLU A 73 7.03 -10.37 3.48
C GLU A 73 7.56 -10.28 4.92
N SER A 74 8.88 -10.39 5.07
CA SER A 74 9.56 -10.37 6.36
C SER A 74 10.07 -8.99 6.76
N PHE A 75 9.95 -8.00 5.89
CA PHE A 75 10.43 -6.63 6.11
C PHE A 75 11.90 -6.53 6.54
N ASP A 76 12.75 -7.49 6.16
CA ASP A 76 14.17 -7.49 6.51
C ASP A 76 14.98 -6.35 5.90
N THR A 77 14.46 -5.72 4.84
CA THR A 77 15.11 -4.62 4.12
C THR A 77 14.12 -3.52 3.77
N GLU A 78 14.63 -2.28 3.60
CA GLU A 78 13.79 -1.15 3.19
C GLU A 78 13.09 -1.39 1.85
N SER A 79 13.73 -2.12 0.93
CA SER A 79 13.15 -2.45 -0.38
C SER A 79 11.89 -3.35 -0.30
N SER A 80 11.63 -3.98 0.83
CA SER A 80 10.37 -4.68 1.10
C SER A 80 9.15 -3.76 0.92
N LEU A 81 9.31 -2.47 1.20
CA LEU A 81 8.24 -1.48 1.04
C LEU A 81 8.04 -0.99 -0.40
N ASP A 82 8.91 -1.36 -1.33
CA ASP A 82 8.83 -0.85 -2.72
C ASP A 82 7.53 -1.21 -3.44
N LEU A 83 6.92 -2.33 -3.07
CA LEU A 83 5.66 -2.79 -3.64
C LEU A 83 4.44 -2.48 -2.77
N PHE A 84 4.64 -1.88 -1.60
CA PHE A 84 3.54 -1.43 -0.74
C PHE A 84 3.10 -0.02 -1.13
N THR A 85 1.80 0.23 -1.00
CA THR A 85 1.28 1.59 -1.06
C THR A 85 1.16 2.13 0.36
N ILE A 86 1.78 3.27 0.59
CA ILE A 86 1.80 3.95 1.88
C ILE A 86 1.04 5.26 1.71
N LEU A 87 -0.01 5.47 2.53
CA LEU A 87 -0.86 6.66 2.45
C LEU A 87 -1.01 7.29 3.84
N SER A 88 -1.01 8.62 3.88
CA SER A 88 -1.47 9.43 4.99
C SER A 88 -2.77 10.09 4.55
N ALA A 89 -3.91 9.62 5.09
CA ALA A 89 -5.22 10.13 4.67
C ALA A 89 -5.61 11.42 5.42
N ASN A 90 -4.98 11.69 6.57
CA ASN A 90 -5.15 12.96 7.30
C ASN A 90 -4.28 14.09 6.72
N GLY A 91 -3.34 13.79 5.80
CA GLY A 91 -2.50 14.76 5.12
C GLY A 91 -1.36 15.31 5.97
N ASP A 92 -1.04 14.69 7.10
CA ASP A 92 0.18 15.00 7.86
C ASP A 92 1.41 14.31 7.21
N ASN A 93 2.61 14.59 7.72
CA ASN A 93 3.83 13.99 7.18
C ASN A 93 4.26 12.72 7.92
N SER A 94 3.46 12.26 8.86
CA SER A 94 3.73 11.02 9.60
C SER A 94 3.10 9.86 8.86
N THR A 95 3.86 8.83 8.57
CA THR A 95 3.33 7.65 7.88
C THR A 95 4.16 6.41 8.18
N TRP A 96 3.71 5.27 7.67
CA TRP A 96 4.47 4.02 7.78
C TRP A 96 5.81 4.12 7.09
N LYS A 97 6.87 3.59 7.72
CA LYS A 97 8.23 3.59 7.19
C LYS A 97 9.03 2.40 7.71
N TYR A 98 10.10 2.07 7.03
CA TYR A 98 11.05 1.06 7.47
C TYR A 98 11.86 1.54 8.67
N GLU A 99 11.98 0.68 9.69
CA GLU A 99 12.86 0.89 10.85
C GLU A 99 14.05 -0.05 10.77
N SER A 100 15.19 0.49 10.35
CA SER A 100 16.38 -0.29 10.00
C SER A 100 17.03 -1.02 11.19
N SER A 101 16.92 -0.46 12.39
CA SER A 101 17.49 -1.06 13.59
C SER A 101 16.75 -2.30 14.06
N LYS A 102 15.46 -2.38 13.73
CA LYS A 102 14.57 -3.48 14.09
C LYS A 102 14.23 -4.39 12.92
N LYS A 103 14.49 -3.95 11.67
CA LYS A 103 14.10 -4.61 10.43
C LYS A 103 12.60 -4.88 10.36
N MET A 104 11.79 -3.88 10.63
CA MET A 104 10.34 -3.93 10.68
C MET A 104 9.76 -2.68 10.04
N VAL A 105 8.48 -2.72 9.73
CA VAL A 105 7.73 -1.51 9.36
C VAL A 105 7.14 -0.88 10.60
N GLN A 106 7.28 0.44 10.74
CA GLN A 106 6.72 1.19 11.86
C GLN A 106 5.86 2.35 11.40
N TYR A 107 4.86 2.68 12.21
CA TYR A 107 4.24 3.98 12.24
C TYR A 107 4.51 4.66 13.58
N TRP A 108 4.99 5.89 13.54
CA TRP A 108 5.20 6.74 14.70
C TRP A 108 4.56 8.10 14.45
N GLY A 109 3.60 8.47 15.29
CA GLY A 109 2.90 9.74 15.20
C GLY A 109 2.07 9.98 16.45
N GLY A 110 1.83 11.24 16.78
CA GLY A 110 1.23 11.68 18.05
C GLY A 110 -0.10 12.40 17.92
N SER A 111 -0.68 12.51 16.74
CA SER A 111 -1.99 13.15 16.50
C SER A 111 -2.92 12.20 15.76
N ASP A 112 -4.14 12.61 15.53
CA ASP A 112 -5.21 11.84 14.88
C ASP A 112 -4.70 11.06 13.67
N ALA A 113 -4.32 9.80 13.89
CA ALA A 113 -3.76 8.95 12.86
C ALA A 113 -4.82 8.56 11.84
N ASP A 114 -4.45 8.52 10.57
CA ASP A 114 -5.21 7.92 9.47
C ASP A 114 -4.21 7.40 8.42
N GLU A 115 -3.41 6.40 8.85
CA GLU A 115 -2.20 5.97 8.16
C GLU A 115 -2.33 4.54 7.65
N TRP A 116 -2.09 4.36 6.38
CA TRP A 116 -2.30 3.11 5.67
C TRP A 116 -1.01 2.52 5.14
N LEU A 117 -0.80 1.23 5.41
CA LEU A 117 0.18 0.36 4.77
C LEU A 117 -0.59 -0.70 3.99
N ILE A 118 -0.56 -0.64 2.67
CA ILE A 118 -1.39 -1.47 1.80
C ILE A 118 -0.49 -2.39 0.97
N THR A 119 -0.77 -3.69 1.02
CA THR A 119 0.02 -4.72 0.32
C THR A 119 0.00 -4.55 -1.20
N PRO A 120 0.98 -5.14 -1.91
CA PRO A 120 0.81 -5.41 -3.35
C PRO A 120 -0.49 -6.16 -3.62
N LYS A 121 -0.94 -6.11 -4.86
CA LYS A 121 -2.12 -6.84 -5.33
C LYS A 121 -1.89 -8.35 -5.20
N LEU A 122 -2.83 -9.05 -4.57
CA LEU A 122 -2.84 -10.50 -4.38
C LEU A 122 -3.94 -11.14 -5.24
N ASN A 123 -3.66 -12.27 -5.88
CA ASN A 123 -4.66 -13.00 -6.66
C ASN A 123 -5.45 -13.95 -5.77
N LEU A 124 -6.74 -13.64 -5.53
CA LEU A 124 -7.62 -14.45 -4.68
C LEU A 124 -8.79 -15.01 -5.49
N VAL A 125 -9.22 -16.22 -5.14
CA VAL A 125 -10.24 -17.00 -5.84
C VAL A 125 -11.45 -17.21 -4.95
N VAL A 126 -12.65 -16.98 -5.47
CA VAL A 126 -13.90 -17.23 -4.76
C VAL A 126 -14.03 -18.71 -4.38
N GLY A 127 -14.63 -18.98 -3.21
CA GLY A 127 -14.83 -20.34 -2.69
C GLY A 127 -13.63 -20.94 -1.99
N LYS A 128 -12.51 -20.24 -1.91
CA LYS A 128 -11.36 -20.58 -1.10
C LYS A 128 -11.33 -19.77 0.21
N ASN A 129 -10.70 -20.36 1.23
CA ASN A 129 -10.39 -19.67 2.48
C ASN A 129 -8.91 -19.33 2.50
N TYR A 130 -8.60 -18.21 3.10
CA TYR A 130 -7.25 -17.68 3.22
C TYR A 130 -6.93 -17.41 4.67
N LYS A 131 -5.66 -17.56 5.01
CA LYS A 131 -5.12 -17.23 6.31
C LYS A 131 -4.10 -16.10 6.14
N LEU A 132 -4.36 -15.00 6.82
CA LEU A 132 -3.42 -13.91 7.02
C LEU A 132 -2.75 -14.10 8.37
N LEU A 133 -1.43 -14.11 8.39
CA LEU A 133 -0.61 -14.01 9.59
C LEU A 133 0.20 -12.72 9.52
N PHE A 134 0.39 -12.07 10.65
CA PHE A 134 1.31 -10.94 10.81
C PHE A 134 1.67 -10.77 12.28
N LYS A 135 2.83 -10.18 12.54
CA LYS A 135 3.20 -9.77 13.90
C LYS A 135 2.98 -8.29 14.10
N THR A 136 2.55 -7.90 15.30
CA THR A 136 2.38 -6.50 15.67
C THR A 136 2.68 -6.30 17.16
N GLY A 137 3.17 -5.13 17.52
CA GLY A 137 3.48 -4.73 18.88
C GLY A 137 3.87 -3.25 18.93
N LEU A 138 4.01 -2.71 20.12
CA LEU A 138 4.45 -1.33 20.33
C LEU A 138 5.95 -1.26 20.60
N GLU A 139 6.52 -0.09 20.38
CA GLU A 139 7.90 0.20 20.81
C GLU A 139 8.05 0.11 22.32
N ASN A 140 7.04 0.55 23.03
CA ASN A 140 7.00 0.61 24.48
C ASN A 140 5.56 0.49 24.98
N ALA A 141 5.35 -0.22 26.10
CA ALA A 141 4.09 -0.39 26.78
C ALA A 141 4.20 0.07 28.25
N ALA A 142 4.84 1.22 28.50
CA ALA A 142 5.18 1.71 29.83
C ALA A 142 3.97 2.17 30.67
N SER A 143 2.81 2.41 30.07
CA SER A 143 1.58 2.85 30.74
C SER A 143 0.34 2.33 30.03
N GLU A 144 -0.81 2.38 30.73
CA GLU A 144 -2.13 2.06 30.13
C GLU A 144 -2.51 3.02 28.99
N GLU A 145 -1.86 4.18 28.91
CA GLU A 145 -2.03 5.14 27.83
C GLU A 145 -1.19 4.81 26.59
N SER A 146 -0.33 3.78 26.67
CA SER A 146 0.48 3.32 25.54
C SER A 146 -0.35 2.37 24.68
N TYR A 147 -0.99 2.87 23.63
CA TYR A 147 -1.79 2.05 22.71
C TYR A 147 -1.79 2.63 21.29
N LYS A 148 -2.13 1.78 20.34
CA LYS A 148 -2.46 2.14 18.96
C LYS A 148 -3.65 1.33 18.48
N ASP A 149 -4.62 1.98 17.88
CA ASP A 149 -5.71 1.29 17.20
C ASP A 149 -5.27 0.83 15.81
N LEU A 150 -5.39 -0.47 15.57
CA LEU A 150 -5.07 -1.11 14.31
C LEU A 150 -6.30 -1.81 13.73
N SER A 151 -6.61 -1.50 12.48
CA SER A 151 -7.57 -2.26 11.68
C SER A 151 -6.86 -2.89 10.48
N VAL A 152 -7.21 -4.13 10.15
CA VAL A 152 -6.79 -4.76 8.90
C VAL A 152 -8.01 -4.95 8.02
N THR A 153 -7.89 -4.53 6.78
CA THR A 153 -8.98 -4.48 5.80
C THR A 153 -8.60 -5.18 4.50
N ILE A 154 -9.56 -5.42 3.64
CA ILE A 154 -9.34 -5.91 2.28
C ILE A 154 -10.17 -5.11 1.29
N GLY A 155 -9.58 -4.83 0.12
CA GLY A 155 -10.23 -4.06 -0.94
C GLY A 155 -9.67 -4.36 -2.33
N ARG A 156 -10.33 -3.83 -3.36
CA ARG A 156 -9.99 -4.06 -4.77
C ARG A 156 -8.93 -3.09 -5.32
N ALA A 157 -8.63 -2.02 -4.61
CA ALA A 157 -7.61 -1.05 -4.98
C ALA A 157 -6.77 -0.64 -3.77
N ALA A 158 -5.57 -0.15 -4.01
CA ALA A 158 -4.65 0.33 -2.98
C ALA A 158 -4.93 1.80 -2.60
N THR A 159 -6.18 2.10 -2.25
CA THR A 159 -6.61 3.41 -1.74
C THR A 159 -7.41 3.23 -0.44
N ALA A 160 -7.45 4.23 0.42
CA ALA A 160 -8.18 4.17 1.68
C ALA A 160 -9.68 3.86 1.47
N GLU A 161 -10.31 4.49 0.47
CA GLU A 161 -11.74 4.31 0.16
C GLU A 161 -12.07 2.88 -0.30
N ALA A 162 -11.15 2.23 -1.00
CA ALA A 162 -11.35 0.87 -1.51
C ALA A 162 -11.17 -0.20 -0.43
N GLN A 163 -10.53 0.13 0.70
CA GLN A 163 -10.30 -0.76 1.84
C GLN A 163 -11.54 -0.89 2.73
N SER A 164 -12.66 -1.32 2.14
CA SER A 164 -14.00 -1.22 2.74
C SER A 164 -14.42 -2.43 3.59
N THR A 165 -13.78 -3.59 3.44
CA THR A 165 -14.12 -4.79 4.20
C THR A 165 -13.10 -5.03 5.30
N ARG A 166 -13.55 -4.95 6.55
CA ARG A 166 -12.69 -5.15 7.72
C ARG A 166 -12.51 -6.64 8.01
N LEU A 167 -11.27 -7.09 8.10
CA LEU A 167 -10.86 -8.44 8.45
C LEU A 167 -10.52 -8.58 9.94
N PHE A 168 -9.90 -7.54 10.53
CA PHE A 168 -9.41 -7.55 11.91
C PHE A 168 -9.47 -6.15 12.50
N ARG A 169 -9.61 -6.06 13.81
CA ARG A 169 -9.47 -4.82 14.58
C ARG A 169 -9.02 -5.14 16.00
N ASP A 170 -8.04 -4.39 16.49
CA ASP A 170 -7.55 -4.51 17.86
C ASP A 170 -6.96 -3.16 18.32
N THR A 171 -6.91 -2.97 19.62
CA THR A 171 -6.14 -1.91 20.27
C THR A 171 -4.83 -2.53 20.78
N ILE A 172 -3.73 -2.25 20.09
CA ILE A 172 -2.43 -2.83 20.41
C ILE A 172 -1.85 -2.10 21.62
N GLN A 173 -1.57 -2.87 22.68
CA GLN A 173 -1.03 -2.36 23.96
C GLN A 173 0.22 -3.11 24.43
N SER A 174 0.60 -4.19 23.75
CA SER A 174 1.76 -5.00 24.10
C SER A 174 3.03 -4.49 23.43
N ALA A 175 4.13 -4.43 24.15
CA ALA A 175 5.46 -4.22 23.60
C ALA A 175 6.08 -5.52 23.05
N LEU A 176 5.44 -6.67 23.25
CA LEU A 176 5.84 -7.92 22.61
C LEU A 176 5.25 -7.95 21.19
N MET A 177 6.06 -8.40 20.24
CA MET A 177 5.58 -8.71 18.89
C MET A 177 4.72 -9.97 18.95
N GLU A 178 3.41 -9.79 18.91
CA GLU A 178 2.43 -10.86 18.95
C GLU A 178 1.98 -11.24 17.55
N GLU A 179 1.91 -12.54 17.27
CA GLU A 179 1.34 -13.03 16.02
C GLU A 179 -0.20 -12.92 16.08
N LYS A 180 -0.76 -12.38 15.03
CA LYS A 180 -2.20 -12.32 14.80
C LYS A 180 -2.55 -13.19 13.60
N GLU A 181 -3.62 -13.98 13.76
CA GLU A 181 -4.15 -14.84 12.71
C GLU A 181 -5.57 -14.39 12.34
N VAL A 182 -5.83 -14.28 11.05
CA VAL A 182 -7.14 -13.93 10.51
C VAL A 182 -7.49 -14.87 9.37
N VAL A 183 -8.61 -15.58 9.47
CA VAL A 183 -9.13 -16.41 8.39
C VAL A 183 -10.24 -15.64 7.66
N PHE A 184 -10.17 -15.59 6.34
CA PHE A 184 -11.13 -14.85 5.51
C PHE A 184 -11.37 -15.55 4.17
N SER A 185 -12.40 -15.10 3.45
CA SER A 185 -12.69 -15.49 2.07
C SER A 185 -13.13 -14.28 1.28
N VAL A 186 -13.19 -14.42 -0.04
CA VAL A 186 -13.66 -13.38 -0.95
C VAL A 186 -14.93 -13.83 -1.67
N SER A 187 -15.80 -12.86 -1.99
CA SER A 187 -17.06 -13.11 -2.70
C SER A 187 -16.90 -13.24 -4.21
N GLU A 188 -15.78 -12.78 -4.77
CA GLU A 188 -15.45 -12.84 -6.19
C GLU A 188 -13.97 -13.07 -6.37
N SER A 189 -13.57 -13.77 -7.45
CA SER A 189 -12.17 -13.94 -7.82
C SER A 189 -11.57 -12.64 -8.35
N GLY A 190 -10.26 -12.47 -8.18
CA GLY A 190 -9.49 -11.36 -8.76
C GLY A 190 -8.43 -10.78 -7.84
N GLY A 191 -7.97 -9.58 -8.20
CA GLY A 191 -6.95 -8.86 -7.44
C GLY A 191 -7.51 -8.16 -6.21
N TYR A 192 -6.82 -8.33 -5.08
CA TYR A 192 -7.15 -7.69 -3.80
C TYR A 192 -5.90 -7.13 -3.13
N HIS A 193 -6.11 -6.15 -2.27
CA HIS A 193 -5.09 -5.59 -1.40
C HIS A 193 -5.52 -5.72 0.05
N ILE A 194 -4.58 -6.00 0.93
CA ILE A 194 -4.79 -5.98 2.38
C ILE A 194 -4.19 -4.68 2.90
N GLY A 195 -4.99 -3.90 3.65
CA GLY A 195 -4.59 -2.63 4.23
C GLY A 195 -4.46 -2.72 5.74
N PHE A 196 -3.31 -2.33 6.27
CA PHE A 196 -3.08 -2.11 7.70
C PHE A 196 -3.30 -0.62 7.98
N HIS A 197 -4.31 -0.31 8.76
CA HIS A 197 -4.76 1.04 9.07
C HIS A 197 -4.55 1.34 10.55
N CYS A 198 -3.58 2.21 10.84
CA CYS A 198 -3.45 2.82 12.15
C CYS A 198 -4.28 4.10 12.17
N TYR A 199 -5.20 4.24 13.14
CA TYR A 199 -6.18 5.31 13.14
C TYR A 199 -6.50 5.81 14.56
N GLY A 200 -7.20 6.94 14.63
CA GLY A 200 -7.69 7.54 15.86
C GLY A 200 -6.66 8.35 16.62
N GLN A 201 -7.00 8.72 17.84
CA GLN A 201 -6.06 9.43 18.70
C GLN A 201 -4.94 8.49 19.13
N THR A 202 -3.72 8.89 18.85
CA THR A 202 -2.55 8.09 19.15
C THR A 202 -1.61 8.87 20.07
N ASN A 203 -0.89 8.12 20.89
CA ASN A 203 0.24 8.65 21.63
C ASN A 203 1.54 8.50 20.83
N TRP A 204 2.63 9.09 21.30
CA TRP A 204 3.93 9.18 20.64
C TRP A 204 4.74 7.86 20.62
N TYR A 205 4.08 6.70 20.72
CA TYR A 205 4.76 5.40 20.61
C TYR A 205 4.65 4.85 19.19
N ALA A 206 5.68 4.14 18.75
CA ALA A 206 5.62 3.43 17.48
C ALA A 206 4.82 2.14 17.60
N ILE A 207 4.05 1.81 16.57
CA ILE A 207 3.52 0.47 16.31
C ILE A 207 4.32 -0.17 15.19
N PHE A 208 4.54 -1.47 15.29
CA PHE A 208 5.28 -2.26 14.31
C PHE A 208 4.39 -3.28 13.62
N ILE A 209 4.69 -3.56 12.36
CA ILE A 209 4.18 -4.70 11.59
C ILE A 209 5.38 -5.48 11.06
N ASP A 210 5.30 -6.83 11.15
CA ASP A 210 6.34 -7.73 10.72
C ASP A 210 5.79 -9.10 10.30
N ASP A 211 6.61 -9.91 9.64
CA ASP A 211 6.33 -11.31 9.29
C ASP A 211 4.93 -11.53 8.69
N LEU A 212 4.60 -10.74 7.69
CA LEU A 212 3.33 -10.83 6.96
C LEU A 212 3.32 -12.07 6.07
N SER A 213 2.24 -12.86 6.14
CA SER A 213 1.98 -13.91 5.15
C SER A 213 0.50 -14.08 4.85
N VAL A 214 0.20 -14.46 3.61
CA VAL A 214 -1.14 -14.85 3.14
C VAL A 214 -1.03 -16.16 2.39
N ASP A 215 -1.83 -17.14 2.80
CA ASP A 215 -1.86 -18.46 2.16
C ASP A 215 -3.28 -19.02 2.10
N GLU A 216 -3.52 -19.98 1.22
CA GLU A 216 -4.76 -20.77 1.24
C GLU A 216 -4.81 -21.63 2.50
N THR A 217 -5.99 -21.74 3.09
CA THR A 217 -6.20 -22.59 4.26
C THR A 217 -7.46 -23.42 4.14
N VAL A 218 -7.47 -24.56 4.82
CA VAL A 218 -8.67 -25.39 4.95
C VAL A 218 -9.31 -25.07 6.28
N VAL A 219 -10.53 -24.52 6.26
CA VAL A 219 -11.32 -24.40 7.49
C VAL A 219 -11.86 -25.79 7.82
N VAL A 220 -11.28 -26.43 8.84
CA VAL A 220 -11.84 -27.66 9.39
C VAL A 220 -13.02 -27.27 10.27
N PRO A 221 -14.26 -27.67 9.95
CA PRO A 221 -15.40 -27.41 10.81
C PRO A 221 -15.13 -27.99 12.21
N ALA A 222 -15.41 -27.21 13.26
CA ALA A 222 -15.32 -27.73 14.61
C ALA A 222 -16.24 -28.94 14.73
N VAL A 223 -15.68 -30.10 15.12
CA VAL A 223 -16.48 -31.28 15.44
C VAL A 223 -17.24 -30.94 16.73
N VAL A 224 -18.54 -30.70 16.60
CA VAL A 224 -19.42 -30.54 17.77
C VAL A 224 -19.56 -31.92 18.39
N SER A 225 -18.89 -32.16 19.52
CA SER A 225 -19.02 -33.38 20.35
C SER A 225 -20.18 -33.22 21.32
#